data_75fe759f654aafc157caa096fc7b7c23
#
_entry.id   75fe759f654aafc157caa096fc7b7c23
#
_cell.length_a   1.000
_cell.length_b   1.000
_cell.length_c   1.000
_cell.angle_alpha   90.00
_cell.angle_beta   90.00
_cell.angle_gamma   90.00
#
_symmetry.space_group_name_H-M   'P 1'
#
loop_
_entity.id
_entity.type
_entity.pdbx_description
1 polymer ?
#
loop_
_entity_poly.entity_id
_entity_poly.type
_entity_poly.pdbx_seq_one_letter_code
_entity_poly.pdbx_strand_id
1 'polypeptide(L)'
;MEREEKDMRINLETERLILRNLVPEDYEDVFKWCGDPKVNTYMIYPLYSCAEDVKTWLESQNPDDPDNYDVGFVLKETGELIGSGGLVYQPARDVWVIGYNIRADKWGNGYVPEAIQGLIDYVGKTREIKVIEGEFAEENYKSRRVMEKLGMTYDRDAEYEKLDGSKRFKAKIYKRIM
;
A
#
# COMPACT_ATOMS: atom_id res chain seq x y z
N MET A 1 -11.98 19.24 -13.60
CA MET A 1 -12.34 19.86 -12.32
C MET A 1 -11.12 19.78 -11.42
N GLU A 2 -10.51 20.90 -11.14
CA GLU A 2 -9.38 20.97 -10.20
C GLU A 2 -9.89 20.58 -8.83
N ARG A 3 -9.38 19.47 -8.30
CA ARG A 3 -9.65 19.08 -6.91
C ARG A 3 -8.95 20.12 -6.02
N GLU A 4 -9.69 20.78 -5.16
CA GLU A 4 -9.09 21.68 -4.19
C GLU A 4 -8.12 20.88 -3.32
N GLU A 5 -6.85 21.28 -3.27
CA GLU A 5 -5.80 20.71 -2.43
C GLU A 5 -6.19 20.63 -0.94
N LYS A 6 -7.27 21.31 -0.56
CA LYS A 6 -7.76 21.42 0.81
C LYS A 6 -8.27 20.12 1.44
N ASP A 7 -8.67 19.12 0.64
CA ASP A 7 -9.27 17.88 1.14
C ASP A 7 -8.28 16.71 1.24
N MET A 8 -7.01 16.92 0.91
CA MET A 8 -6.00 15.87 0.96
C MET A 8 -5.03 16.09 2.13
N ARG A 9 -5.08 15.20 3.12
CA ARG A 9 -4.16 15.18 4.25
C ARG A 9 -2.71 14.99 3.82
N ILE A 10 -2.48 14.12 2.84
CA ILE A 10 -1.15 13.80 2.32
C ILE A 10 -1.09 14.21 0.85
N ASN A 11 -0.08 14.97 0.51
CA ASN A 11 0.27 15.29 -0.86
C ASN A 11 1.79 15.55 -0.89
N LEU A 12 2.55 14.55 -1.30
CA LEU A 12 4.00 14.64 -1.36
C LEU A 12 4.53 14.09 -2.67
N GLU A 13 5.73 14.49 -3.04
CA GLU A 13 6.38 14.05 -4.26
C GLU A 13 7.63 13.22 -3.96
N THR A 14 7.83 12.19 -4.77
CA THR A 14 9.11 11.49 -4.91
C THR A 14 9.72 11.81 -6.28
N GLU A 15 10.76 11.12 -6.67
CA GLU A 15 11.39 11.35 -7.98
C GLU A 15 10.41 11.19 -9.14
N ARG A 16 9.63 10.10 -9.14
CA ARG A 16 8.74 9.73 -10.26
C ARG A 16 7.24 9.77 -9.91
N LEU A 17 6.89 9.95 -8.63
CA LEU A 17 5.53 9.77 -8.14
C LEU A 17 5.03 10.99 -7.37
N ILE A 18 3.71 11.18 -7.42
CA ILE A 18 2.96 12.00 -6.47
C ILE A 18 2.21 11.01 -5.57
N LEU A 19 2.36 11.16 -4.25
CA LEU A 19 1.67 10.36 -3.26
C LEU A 19 0.59 11.22 -2.60
N ARG A 20 -0.65 10.84 -2.76
CA ARG A 20 -1.80 11.56 -2.19
C ARG A 20 -2.85 10.59 -1.68
N ASN A 21 -3.65 11.02 -0.73
CA ASN A 21 -4.79 10.21 -0.31
C ASN A 21 -5.66 9.85 -1.52
N LEU A 22 -6.19 8.64 -1.50
CA LEU A 22 -7.25 8.24 -2.42
C LEU A 22 -8.54 8.96 -2.07
N VAL A 23 -9.35 9.25 -3.08
CA VAL A 23 -10.69 9.83 -2.93
C VAL A 23 -11.70 8.94 -3.64
N PRO A 24 -13.02 9.01 -3.31
CA PRO A 24 -14.03 8.16 -3.93
C PRO A 24 -14.04 8.18 -5.47
N GLU A 25 -13.70 9.31 -6.07
CA GLU A 25 -13.64 9.49 -7.53
C GLU A 25 -12.52 8.67 -8.19
N ASP A 26 -11.58 8.15 -7.42
CA ASP A 26 -10.51 7.27 -7.93
C ASP A 26 -10.97 5.83 -8.19
N TYR A 27 -12.20 5.49 -7.93
CA TYR A 27 -12.71 4.11 -7.89
C TYR A 27 -12.49 3.32 -9.19
N GLU A 28 -12.60 3.95 -10.33
CA GLU A 28 -12.36 3.28 -11.62
C GLU A 28 -10.88 2.94 -11.83
N ASP A 29 -10.00 3.85 -11.44
CA ASP A 29 -8.55 3.60 -11.50
C ASP A 29 -8.12 2.54 -10.50
N VAL A 30 -8.63 2.59 -9.27
CA VAL A 30 -8.36 1.59 -8.23
C VAL A 30 -8.85 0.20 -8.66
N PHE A 31 -9.99 0.12 -9.33
CA PHE A 31 -10.52 -1.13 -9.85
C PHE A 31 -9.58 -1.82 -10.84
N LYS A 32 -8.73 -1.09 -11.54
CA LYS A 32 -7.74 -1.66 -12.46
C LYS A 32 -6.80 -2.64 -11.80
N TRP A 33 -6.51 -2.50 -10.50
CA TRP A 33 -5.72 -3.49 -9.77
C TRP A 33 -6.54 -4.31 -8.78
N CYS A 34 -7.53 -3.73 -8.10
CA CYS A 34 -8.39 -4.48 -7.19
C CYS A 34 -9.27 -5.51 -7.90
N GLY A 35 -9.58 -5.29 -9.18
CA GLY A 35 -10.33 -6.21 -10.03
C GLY A 35 -9.46 -7.14 -10.88
N ASP A 36 -8.14 -7.05 -10.77
CA ASP A 36 -7.19 -7.90 -11.52
C ASP A 36 -6.82 -9.14 -10.71
N PRO A 37 -7.15 -10.36 -11.20
CA PRO A 37 -6.79 -11.61 -10.52
C PRO A 37 -5.30 -11.77 -10.28
N LYS A 38 -4.44 -11.25 -11.17
CA LYS A 38 -2.98 -11.33 -11.00
C LYS A 38 -2.52 -10.56 -9.78
N VAL A 39 -3.05 -9.36 -9.56
CA VAL A 39 -2.74 -8.52 -8.40
C VAL A 39 -3.31 -9.13 -7.13
N ASN A 40 -4.50 -9.70 -7.19
CA ASN A 40 -5.19 -10.27 -6.04
C ASN A 40 -4.61 -11.60 -5.54
N THR A 41 -3.77 -12.29 -6.30
CA THR A 41 -3.30 -13.65 -6.00
C THR A 41 -2.90 -13.83 -4.54
N TYR A 42 -2.13 -12.91 -3.97
CA TYR A 42 -1.63 -12.98 -2.59
C TYR A 42 -2.27 -11.95 -1.65
N MET A 43 -3.27 -11.22 -2.11
CA MET A 43 -3.94 -10.20 -1.29
C MET A 43 -4.91 -10.83 -0.30
N ILE A 44 -5.05 -10.20 0.87
CA ILE A 44 -5.96 -10.64 1.93
C ILE A 44 -7.43 -10.39 1.57
N TYR A 45 -7.72 -9.30 0.87
CA TYR A 45 -9.07 -8.97 0.46
C TYR A 45 -9.51 -9.78 -0.77
N PRO A 46 -10.82 -10.08 -0.91
CA PRO A 46 -11.33 -10.79 -2.07
C PRO A 46 -11.25 -9.91 -3.33
N LEU A 47 -11.21 -10.58 -4.49
CA LEU A 47 -11.23 -9.89 -5.79
C LEU A 47 -12.52 -9.09 -5.93
N TYR A 48 -12.37 -7.80 -6.25
CA TYR A 48 -13.52 -6.96 -6.57
C TYR A 48 -14.10 -7.33 -7.93
N SER A 49 -15.42 -7.46 -8.00
CA SER A 49 -16.13 -7.82 -9.23
C SER A 49 -16.69 -6.62 -10.00
N CYS A 50 -16.82 -5.47 -9.36
CA CYS A 50 -17.27 -4.23 -9.99
C CYS A 50 -16.63 -2.99 -9.35
N ALA A 51 -16.54 -1.93 -10.14
CA ALA A 51 -15.93 -0.68 -9.72
C ALA A 51 -16.75 0.03 -8.61
N GLU A 52 -18.06 -0.12 -8.60
CA GLU A 52 -18.95 0.51 -7.62
C GLU A 52 -18.66 0.02 -6.19
N ASP A 53 -18.28 -1.24 -6.00
CA ASP A 53 -17.90 -1.77 -4.70
C ASP A 53 -16.59 -1.14 -4.20
N VAL A 54 -15.67 -0.82 -5.11
CA VAL A 54 -14.46 -0.06 -4.78
C VAL A 54 -14.82 1.36 -4.34
N LYS A 55 -15.77 2.01 -5.01
CA LYS A 55 -16.24 3.33 -4.61
C LYS A 55 -16.81 3.33 -3.20
N THR A 56 -17.66 2.35 -2.89
CA THR A 56 -18.23 2.19 -1.54
C THR A 56 -17.14 2.01 -0.48
N TRP A 57 -16.13 1.21 -0.78
CA TRP A 57 -14.98 1.05 0.12
C TRP A 57 -14.22 2.38 0.31
N LEU A 58 -13.93 3.10 -0.77
CA LEU A 58 -13.24 4.39 -0.69
C LEU A 58 -14.03 5.42 0.14
N GLU A 59 -15.35 5.46 0.01
CA GLU A 59 -16.23 6.32 0.80
C GLU A 59 -16.17 6.00 2.31
N SER A 60 -15.82 4.77 2.67
CA SER A 60 -15.70 4.33 4.08
C SER A 60 -14.37 4.69 4.72
N GLN A 61 -13.39 5.15 3.96
CA GLN A 61 -12.05 5.44 4.47
C GLN A 61 -12.00 6.75 5.26
N ASN A 62 -11.17 6.77 6.30
CA ASN A 62 -10.91 7.98 7.08
C ASN A 62 -9.48 8.48 6.79
N PRO A 63 -9.30 9.51 5.95
CA PRO A 63 -7.98 10.03 5.64
C PRO A 63 -7.30 10.75 6.81
N ASP A 64 -8.04 11.08 7.86
CA ASP A 64 -7.54 11.78 9.03
C ASP A 64 -7.14 10.85 10.19
N ASP A 65 -7.21 9.54 10.00
CA ASP A 65 -6.76 8.57 11.01
C ASP A 65 -5.24 8.74 11.26
N PRO A 66 -4.83 9.13 12.49
CA PRO A 66 -3.42 9.39 12.78
C PRO A 66 -2.54 8.13 12.76
N ASP A 67 -3.12 6.96 12.81
CA ASP A 67 -2.43 5.67 12.81
C ASP A 67 -2.47 4.96 11.45
N ASN A 68 -3.08 5.59 10.44
CA ASN A 68 -3.19 5.03 9.11
C ASN A 68 -2.84 6.08 8.04
N TYR A 69 -1.70 5.90 7.40
CA TYR A 69 -1.24 6.73 6.29
C TYR A 69 -1.34 5.91 5.00
N ASP A 70 -2.47 6.04 4.32
CA ASP A 70 -2.73 5.33 3.06
C ASP A 70 -2.77 6.32 1.90
N VAL A 71 -2.05 6.02 0.82
CA VAL A 71 -1.88 6.90 -0.33
C VAL A 71 -2.01 6.17 -1.66
N GLY A 72 -2.51 6.89 -2.64
CA GLY A 72 -2.41 6.50 -4.05
C GLY A 72 -1.06 6.91 -4.64
N PHE A 73 -0.57 6.13 -5.60
CA PHE A 73 0.65 6.39 -6.35
C PHE A 73 0.31 6.92 -7.72
N VAL A 74 0.56 8.20 -7.95
CA VAL A 74 0.33 8.86 -9.25
C VAL A 74 1.67 9.00 -9.97
N LEU A 75 1.76 8.46 -11.18
CA LEU A 75 2.95 8.57 -12.00
C LEU A 75 3.04 9.98 -12.59
N LYS A 76 4.10 10.73 -12.26
CA LYS A 76 4.28 12.11 -12.74
C LYS A 76 4.28 12.24 -14.26
N GLU A 77 4.91 11.29 -14.93
CA GLU A 77 5.08 11.30 -16.39
C GLU A 77 3.74 11.29 -17.14
N THR A 78 2.76 10.55 -16.65
CA THR A 78 1.48 10.34 -17.34
C THR A 78 0.27 10.90 -16.60
N GLY A 79 0.39 11.21 -15.31
CA GLY A 79 -0.73 11.58 -14.44
C GLY A 79 -1.61 10.40 -14.04
N GLU A 80 -1.24 9.17 -14.40
CA GLU A 80 -2.01 7.97 -14.07
C GLU A 80 -1.85 7.56 -12.61
N LEU A 81 -2.96 7.21 -11.97
CA LEU A 81 -2.98 6.51 -10.69
C LEU A 81 -2.70 5.03 -10.94
N ILE A 82 -1.57 4.52 -10.44
CA ILE A 82 -1.07 3.18 -10.78
C ILE A 82 -1.11 2.18 -9.63
N GLY A 83 -1.32 2.63 -8.41
CA GLY A 83 -1.31 1.76 -7.24
C GLY A 83 -1.61 2.52 -5.97
N SER A 84 -1.53 1.82 -4.86
CA SER A 84 -1.71 2.39 -3.52
C SER A 84 -0.90 1.63 -2.48
N GLY A 85 -0.69 2.24 -1.35
CA GLY A 85 -0.04 1.62 -0.22
C GLY A 85 0.04 2.54 0.96
N GLY A 86 0.48 2.01 2.08
CA GLY A 86 0.46 2.79 3.30
C GLY A 86 1.31 2.23 4.43
N LEU A 87 1.25 2.97 5.53
CA LEU A 87 1.81 2.63 6.82
C LEU A 87 0.68 2.64 7.86
N VAL A 88 0.52 1.53 8.56
CA VAL A 88 -0.44 1.39 9.65
C VAL A 88 0.30 1.16 10.95
N TYR A 89 0.07 2.04 11.93
CA TYR A 89 0.65 1.89 13.26
C TYR A 89 -0.12 0.87 14.10
N GLN A 90 0.62 0.00 14.76
CA GLN A 90 0.07 -0.98 15.71
C GLN A 90 0.55 -0.64 17.12
N PRO A 91 -0.25 0.06 17.92
CA PRO A 91 0.18 0.54 19.24
C PRO A 91 0.60 -0.58 20.20
N ALA A 92 -0.07 -1.74 20.14
CA ALA A 92 0.22 -2.87 21.02
C ALA A 92 1.64 -3.40 20.89
N ARG A 93 2.27 -3.21 19.72
CA ARG A 93 3.63 -3.70 19.43
C ARG A 93 4.62 -2.58 19.12
N ASP A 94 4.14 -1.34 19.02
CA ASP A 94 4.95 -0.16 18.66
C ASP A 94 5.68 -0.34 17.32
N VAL A 95 4.96 -0.84 16.32
CA VAL A 95 5.47 -1.07 14.95
C VAL A 95 4.58 -0.41 13.92
N TRP A 96 5.18 -0.05 12.79
CA TRP A 96 4.46 0.40 11.61
C TRP A 96 4.48 -0.72 10.56
N VAL A 97 3.30 -1.09 10.06
CA VAL A 97 3.15 -2.16 9.08
C VAL A 97 2.93 -1.55 7.70
N ILE A 98 3.71 -1.99 6.73
CA ILE A 98 3.55 -1.57 5.34
C ILE A 98 2.54 -2.46 4.62
N GLY A 99 1.77 -1.85 3.72
CA GLY A 99 0.92 -2.54 2.77
C GLY A 99 0.98 -1.83 1.42
N TYR A 100 0.82 -2.57 0.34
CA TYR A 100 0.86 -1.99 -1.01
C TYR A 100 0.28 -2.93 -2.04
N ASN A 101 -0.22 -2.34 -3.10
CA ASN A 101 -0.54 -3.04 -4.34
C ASN A 101 -0.41 -2.07 -5.52
N ILE A 102 -0.18 -2.60 -6.72
CA ILE A 102 0.07 -1.81 -7.91
C ILE A 102 -0.41 -2.59 -9.14
N ARG A 103 -0.85 -1.88 -10.17
CA ARG A 103 -1.20 -2.47 -11.46
C ARG A 103 -0.11 -3.42 -11.96
N ALA A 104 -0.51 -4.58 -12.47
CA ALA A 104 0.43 -5.61 -12.92
C ALA A 104 1.36 -5.12 -14.04
N ASP A 105 0.88 -4.26 -14.94
CA ASP A 105 1.68 -3.68 -16.03
C ASP A 105 2.76 -2.68 -15.55
N LYS A 106 2.73 -2.31 -14.27
CA LYS A 106 3.71 -1.42 -13.65
C LYS A 106 4.71 -2.15 -12.73
N TRP A 107 4.62 -3.46 -12.62
CA TRP A 107 5.58 -4.25 -11.84
C TRP A 107 7.01 -4.16 -12.39
N GLY A 108 7.99 -4.34 -11.52
CA GLY A 108 9.39 -4.42 -11.91
C GLY A 108 10.09 -3.08 -12.18
N ASN A 109 9.44 -1.95 -11.92
CA ASN A 109 9.99 -0.62 -12.16
C ASN A 109 10.52 0.09 -10.90
N GLY A 110 10.37 -0.53 -9.73
CA GLY A 110 10.80 0.06 -8.46
C GLY A 110 9.88 1.16 -7.91
N TYR A 111 8.66 1.28 -8.40
CA TYR A 111 7.72 2.30 -7.94
C TYR A 111 7.29 2.10 -6.49
N VAL A 112 6.98 0.87 -6.09
CA VAL A 112 6.52 0.58 -4.72
C VAL A 112 7.60 0.90 -3.68
N PRO A 113 8.86 0.45 -3.82
CA PRO A 113 9.91 0.85 -2.89
C PRO A 113 10.11 2.36 -2.82
N GLU A 114 10.06 3.05 -3.94
CA GLU A 114 10.15 4.52 -3.99
C GLU A 114 9.00 5.17 -3.22
N ALA A 115 7.77 4.74 -3.46
CA ALA A 115 6.58 5.28 -2.81
C ALA A 115 6.61 5.04 -1.28
N ILE A 116 6.87 3.81 -0.86
CA ILE A 116 6.87 3.46 0.57
C ILE A 116 8.01 4.17 1.30
N GLN A 117 9.21 4.27 0.72
CA GLN A 117 10.30 5.02 1.34
C GLN A 117 9.94 6.52 1.47
N GLY A 118 9.35 7.11 0.46
CA GLY A 118 8.86 8.49 0.51
C GLY A 118 7.84 8.71 1.62
N LEU A 119 6.93 7.76 1.80
CA LEU A 119 5.94 7.82 2.87
C LEU A 119 6.57 7.63 4.25
N ILE A 120 7.53 6.73 4.40
CA ILE A 120 8.30 6.55 5.64
C ILE A 120 8.99 7.86 6.03
N ASP A 121 9.66 8.50 5.10
CA ASP A 121 10.36 9.78 5.33
C ASP A 121 9.37 10.89 5.74
N TYR A 122 8.21 10.93 5.09
CA TYR A 122 7.16 11.89 5.41
C TYR A 122 6.57 11.68 6.82
N VAL A 123 6.19 10.46 7.16
CA VAL A 123 5.63 10.12 8.48
C VAL A 123 6.68 10.34 9.57
N GLY A 124 7.92 10.00 9.31
CA GLY A 124 9.04 10.14 10.25
C GLY A 124 9.34 11.58 10.66
N LYS A 125 8.85 12.58 9.93
CA LYS A 125 8.99 13.99 10.31
C LYS A 125 8.16 14.40 11.52
N THR A 126 7.03 13.70 11.74
CA THR A 126 6.05 14.04 12.80
C THR A 126 5.76 12.89 13.76
N ARG A 127 6.12 11.68 13.41
CA ARG A 127 5.93 10.47 14.21
C ARG A 127 7.25 9.72 14.35
N GLU A 128 7.52 9.21 15.54
CA GLU A 128 8.65 8.31 15.75
C GLU A 128 8.33 6.95 15.12
N ILE A 129 9.22 6.47 14.24
CA ILE A 129 9.15 5.15 13.65
C ILE A 129 10.33 4.35 14.18
N LYS A 130 10.06 3.37 15.05
CA LYS A 130 11.11 2.50 15.61
C LYS A 130 11.34 1.26 14.76
N VAL A 131 10.24 0.64 14.33
CA VAL A 131 10.27 -0.60 13.56
C VAL A 131 9.24 -0.53 12.44
N ILE A 132 9.65 -0.96 11.26
CA ILE A 132 8.78 -1.19 10.13
C ILE A 132 8.70 -2.68 9.87
N GLU A 133 7.49 -3.22 9.74
CA GLU A 133 7.23 -4.61 9.39
C GLU A 133 6.45 -4.71 8.08
N GLY A 134 6.65 -5.83 7.39
CA GLY A 134 5.84 -6.21 6.24
C GLY A 134 5.67 -7.71 6.20
N GLU A 135 4.49 -8.16 5.76
CA GLU A 135 4.15 -9.57 5.60
C GLU A 135 3.90 -9.87 4.13
N PHE A 136 4.40 -10.99 3.66
CA PHE A 136 4.17 -11.46 2.30
C PHE A 136 4.08 -12.99 2.26
N ALA A 137 3.28 -13.52 1.32
CA ALA A 137 3.22 -14.94 1.07
C ALA A 137 4.62 -15.45 0.66
N GLU A 138 5.04 -16.57 1.21
CA GLU A 138 6.37 -17.15 0.99
C GLU A 138 6.73 -17.26 -0.49
N GLU A 139 5.75 -17.55 -1.34
CA GLU A 139 5.91 -17.68 -2.80
C GLU A 139 5.91 -16.35 -3.55
N ASN A 140 5.58 -15.24 -2.88
CA ASN A 140 5.50 -13.92 -3.50
C ASN A 140 6.87 -13.25 -3.57
N TYR A 141 7.68 -13.66 -4.52
CA TYR A 141 9.04 -13.13 -4.71
C TYR A 141 9.08 -11.63 -5.03
N LYS A 142 8.06 -11.11 -5.68
CA LYS A 142 7.98 -9.67 -6.01
C LYS A 142 7.87 -8.82 -4.75
N SER A 143 7.03 -9.23 -3.82
CA SER A 143 6.88 -8.56 -2.53
C SER A 143 8.14 -8.67 -1.69
N ARG A 144 8.78 -9.84 -1.68
CA ARG A 144 10.09 -10.02 -1.03
C ARG A 144 11.11 -9.01 -1.54
N ARG A 145 11.23 -8.86 -2.85
CA ARG A 145 12.16 -7.91 -3.47
C ARG A 145 11.88 -6.46 -3.09
N VAL A 146 10.60 -6.09 -3.01
CA VAL A 146 10.19 -4.76 -2.52
C VAL A 146 10.72 -4.52 -1.12
N MET A 147 10.51 -5.46 -0.21
CA MET A 147 10.95 -5.34 1.18
C MET A 147 12.48 -5.31 1.30
N GLU A 148 13.18 -6.12 0.54
CA GLU A 148 14.65 -6.10 0.49
C GLU A 148 15.20 -4.74 0.00
N LYS A 149 14.57 -4.15 -1.01
CA LYS A 149 14.93 -2.80 -1.49
C LYS A 149 14.66 -1.71 -0.46
N LEU A 150 13.70 -1.93 0.45
CA LEU A 150 13.43 -1.03 1.57
C LEU A 150 14.38 -1.25 2.76
N GLY A 151 15.37 -2.14 2.62
CA GLY A 151 16.31 -2.45 3.68
C GLY A 151 15.75 -3.35 4.78
N MET A 152 14.64 -4.02 4.50
CA MET A 152 14.02 -4.96 5.44
C MET A 152 14.64 -6.34 5.31
N THR A 153 14.71 -7.06 6.42
CA THR A 153 15.27 -8.41 6.51
C THR A 153 14.31 -9.35 7.22
N TYR A 154 14.48 -10.65 7.00
CA TYR A 154 13.68 -11.69 7.62
C TYR A 154 13.66 -11.58 9.14
N ASP A 155 12.48 -11.68 9.72
CA ASP A 155 12.28 -11.71 11.18
C ASP A 155 11.70 -13.05 11.64
N ARG A 156 10.57 -13.46 11.08
CA ARG A 156 9.85 -14.67 11.49
C ARG A 156 8.93 -15.22 10.42
N ASP A 157 8.59 -16.50 10.57
CA ASP A 157 7.52 -17.12 9.77
C ASP A 157 6.15 -16.73 10.32
N ALA A 158 5.18 -16.70 9.43
CA ALA A 158 3.79 -16.39 9.73
C ALA A 158 2.85 -17.15 8.79
N GLU A 159 1.58 -16.97 8.99
CA GLU A 159 0.52 -17.46 8.10
C GLU A 159 -0.58 -16.41 8.05
N TYR A 160 -1.27 -16.33 6.93
CA TYR A 160 -2.49 -15.53 6.82
C TYR A 160 -3.50 -16.21 5.91
N GLU A 161 -4.74 -15.81 6.05
CA GLU A 161 -5.87 -16.32 5.28
C GLU A 161 -6.58 -15.16 4.60
N LYS A 162 -7.07 -15.38 3.39
CA LYS A 162 -7.95 -14.39 2.74
C LYS A 162 -9.19 -14.17 3.61
N LEU A 163 -9.69 -12.94 3.63
CA LEU A 163 -10.83 -12.56 4.46
C LEU A 163 -12.10 -13.38 4.17
N ASP A 164 -12.25 -13.89 2.94
CA ASP A 164 -13.34 -14.77 2.54
C ASP A 164 -13.09 -16.26 2.85
N GLY A 165 -11.96 -16.59 3.46
CA GLY A 165 -11.58 -17.97 3.82
C GLY A 165 -11.18 -18.85 2.64
N SER A 166 -11.06 -18.30 1.42
CA SER A 166 -10.83 -19.09 0.20
C SER A 166 -9.43 -19.69 0.10
N LYS A 167 -8.43 -19.09 0.75
CA LYS A 167 -7.06 -19.59 0.71
C LYS A 167 -6.25 -19.13 1.93
N ARG A 168 -5.41 -20.04 2.41
CA ARG A 168 -4.41 -19.78 3.47
C ARG A 168 -3.01 -19.84 2.88
N PHE A 169 -2.15 -18.93 3.31
CA PHE A 169 -0.77 -18.80 2.84
C PHE A 169 0.22 -19.00 3.97
N LYS A 170 1.29 -19.72 3.69
CA LYS A 170 2.54 -19.58 4.46
C LYS A 170 3.16 -18.24 4.11
N ALA A 171 3.62 -17.51 5.12
CA ALA A 171 4.10 -16.15 4.96
C ALA A 171 5.42 -15.93 5.69
N LYS A 172 6.08 -14.84 5.33
CA LYS A 172 7.26 -14.33 6.00
C LYS A 172 6.98 -12.90 6.46
N ILE A 173 7.48 -12.56 7.64
CA ILE A 173 7.51 -11.19 8.11
C ILE A 173 8.94 -10.71 8.04
N TYR A 174 9.12 -9.60 7.34
CA TYR A 174 10.38 -8.86 7.27
C TYR A 174 10.24 -7.60 8.11
N LYS A 175 11.35 -7.12 8.65
CA LYS A 175 11.39 -5.89 9.43
C LYS A 175 12.63 -5.05 9.14
N ARG A 176 12.54 -3.79 9.49
CA ARG A 176 13.65 -2.84 9.54
C ARG A 176 13.56 -2.07 10.86
N ILE A 177 14.65 -2.09 11.61
CA ILE A 177 14.82 -1.25 12.80
C ILE A 177 15.39 0.09 12.34
N MET A 178 14.72 1.18 12.71
CA MET A 178 15.09 2.52 12.30
C MET A 178 16.17 3.13 13.17
#